data_6825f6c74ef54ab8f2c04c90f6bbfb18
#
_entry.id   6825f6c74ef54ab8f2c04c90f6bbfb18
#
_cell.length_a   1.000
_cell.length_b   1.000
_cell.length_c   1.000
_cell.angle_alpha   90.00
_cell.angle_beta   90.00
_cell.angle_gamma   90.00
#
_symmetry.space_group_name_H-M   'P 1'
#
loop_
_entity.id
_entity.type
_entity.pdbx_description
1 polymer ?
#
loop_
_entity_poly.entity_id
_entity_poly.type
_entity_poly.pdbx_seq_one_letter_code
_entity_poly.pdbx_strand_id
1 'polypeptide(L)'
;KVDKKALPYYPKVTIVVPAHNEDVVIAQTAKAILNLNYPHDKVELLLFADNCSDSTYEECLSVQALPEYEGRNITIINRKGTGGKAGVLNDALKMAEGDYICIYDADAMPEKNALYFLVKEVLKDPERRVAAFGRNKTRNAKQNFLTRCINQEIVVTQRVHHVGMWHLFK
;
A
#
# COMPACT_ATOMS: atom_id res chain seq x y z
N LYS A 1 5.91 17.15 -16.69
CA LYS A 1 4.48 16.90 -16.87
C LYS A 1 4.31 15.40 -17.02
N VAL A 2 3.57 14.78 -16.10
CA VAL A 2 3.27 13.37 -16.18
C VAL A 2 2.18 13.20 -17.23
N ASP A 3 2.46 12.37 -18.23
CA ASP A 3 1.51 12.06 -19.30
C ASP A 3 0.32 11.27 -18.70
N LYS A 4 -0.82 11.95 -18.55
CA LYS A 4 -2.07 11.39 -18.01
C LYS A 4 -2.89 10.70 -19.12
N LYS A 5 -2.24 9.94 -20.02
CA LYS A 5 -3.03 9.06 -20.90
C LYS A 5 -3.83 8.11 -20.02
N ALA A 6 -5.13 8.07 -20.21
CA ALA A 6 -6.02 7.15 -19.51
C ALA A 6 -5.51 5.71 -19.69
N LEU A 7 -5.66 4.89 -18.64
CA LEU A 7 -5.42 3.46 -18.77
C LEU A 7 -6.41 2.86 -19.77
N PRO A 8 -6.03 1.81 -20.50
CA PRO A 8 -6.95 1.11 -21.41
C PRO A 8 -8.15 0.52 -20.65
N TYR A 9 -7.94 0.11 -19.41
CA TYR A 9 -8.94 -0.30 -18.43
C TYR A 9 -8.35 -0.20 -17.02
N TYR A 10 -9.22 -0.30 -16.00
CA TYR A 10 -8.84 -0.29 -14.59
C TYR A 10 -9.06 -1.68 -14.00
N PRO A 11 -8.02 -2.52 -13.81
CA PRO A 11 -8.15 -3.80 -13.13
C PRO A 11 -8.55 -3.62 -11.68
N LYS A 12 -9.17 -4.64 -11.08
CA LYS A 12 -9.41 -4.67 -9.62
C LYS A 12 -8.09 -4.93 -8.90
N VAL A 13 -7.82 -4.16 -7.87
CA VAL A 13 -6.59 -4.28 -7.07
C VAL A 13 -6.93 -4.50 -5.62
N THR A 14 -6.42 -5.58 -5.05
CA THR A 14 -6.44 -5.82 -3.60
C THR A 14 -5.21 -5.17 -2.99
N ILE A 15 -5.41 -4.23 -2.09
CA ILE A 15 -4.33 -3.60 -1.32
C ILE A 15 -4.26 -4.28 0.05
N VAL A 16 -3.10 -4.81 0.41
CA VAL A 16 -2.85 -5.50 1.67
C VAL A 16 -1.93 -4.65 2.54
N VAL A 17 -2.34 -4.41 3.77
CA VAL A 17 -1.54 -3.69 4.77
C VAL A 17 -1.39 -4.58 6.01
N PRO A 18 -0.25 -5.26 6.17
CA PRO A 18 0.08 -5.94 7.42
C PRO A 18 0.55 -4.93 8.46
N ALA A 19 -0.05 -4.93 9.63
CA ALA A 19 0.30 -4.06 10.76
C ALA A 19 0.52 -4.88 12.03
N HIS A 20 1.56 -4.53 12.80
CA HIS A 20 1.87 -5.10 14.09
C HIS A 20 2.29 -3.99 15.06
N ASN A 21 1.41 -3.61 15.99
CA ASN A 21 1.63 -2.50 16.93
C ASN A 21 1.95 -1.17 16.22
N GLU A 22 1.04 -0.73 15.35
CA GLU A 22 1.19 0.45 14.49
C GLU A 22 0.05 1.47 14.71
N ASP A 23 -0.52 1.52 15.93
CA ASP A 23 -1.68 2.36 16.29
C ASP A 23 -1.47 3.85 15.96
N VAL A 24 -0.24 4.35 16.08
CA VAL A 24 0.10 5.77 15.83
C VAL A 24 -0.04 6.16 14.35
N VAL A 25 0.16 5.22 13.43
CA VAL A 25 0.31 5.53 11.99
C VAL A 25 -0.74 4.88 11.10
N ILE A 26 -1.30 3.73 11.49
CA ILE A 26 -2.17 2.91 10.63
C ILE A 26 -3.39 3.66 10.11
N ALA A 27 -4.02 4.50 10.93
CA ALA A 27 -5.18 5.28 10.52
C ALA A 27 -4.84 6.28 9.40
N GLN A 28 -3.67 6.91 9.46
CA GLN A 28 -3.21 7.83 8.42
C GLN A 28 -2.89 7.08 7.12
N THR A 29 -2.26 5.93 7.23
CA THR A 29 -1.93 5.06 6.08
C THR A 29 -3.20 4.57 5.39
N ALA A 30 -4.18 4.05 6.16
CA ALA A 30 -5.46 3.61 5.62
C ALA A 30 -6.19 4.74 4.88
N LYS A 31 -6.27 5.94 5.47
CA LYS A 31 -6.85 7.14 4.82
C LYS A 31 -6.09 7.52 3.54
N ALA A 32 -4.77 7.48 3.55
CA ALA A 32 -3.98 7.79 2.36
C ALA A 32 -4.24 6.80 1.21
N ILE A 33 -4.41 5.52 1.52
CA ILE A 33 -4.75 4.46 0.56
C ILE A 33 -6.18 4.64 0.02
N LEU A 34 -7.15 4.90 0.89
CA LEU A 34 -8.55 5.11 0.51
C LEU A 34 -8.75 6.37 -0.36
N ASN A 35 -7.83 7.33 -0.26
CA ASN A 35 -7.80 8.56 -1.05
C ASN A 35 -6.90 8.50 -2.29
N LEU A 36 -6.47 7.29 -2.70
CA LEU A 36 -5.75 7.10 -3.96
C LEU A 36 -6.63 7.49 -5.15
N ASN A 37 -6.01 8.11 -6.14
CA ASN A 37 -6.67 8.50 -7.39
C ASN A 37 -6.83 7.29 -8.32
N TYR A 38 -7.74 6.40 -7.94
CA TYR A 38 -8.09 5.16 -8.63
C TYR A 38 -9.61 4.92 -8.45
N PRO A 39 -10.32 4.27 -9.40
CA PRO A 39 -11.75 4.00 -9.24
C PRO A 39 -12.02 3.21 -7.96
N HIS A 40 -12.94 3.70 -7.13
CA HIS A 40 -13.16 3.17 -5.79
C HIS A 40 -13.73 1.74 -5.79
N ASP A 41 -14.56 1.44 -6.78
CA ASP A 41 -15.13 0.10 -7.00
C ASP A 41 -14.09 -0.93 -7.48
N LYS A 42 -12.89 -0.45 -7.85
CA LYS A 42 -11.75 -1.26 -8.29
C LYS A 42 -10.66 -1.43 -7.23
N VAL A 43 -10.90 -0.97 -6.01
CA VAL A 43 -9.97 -1.11 -4.88
C VAL A 43 -10.62 -1.90 -3.77
N GLU A 44 -9.99 -2.98 -3.38
CA GLU A 44 -10.24 -3.73 -2.16
C GLU A 44 -9.10 -3.47 -1.17
N LEU A 45 -9.41 -3.10 0.06
CA LEU A 45 -8.43 -2.85 1.12
C LEU A 45 -8.54 -3.89 2.22
N LEU A 46 -7.49 -4.68 2.42
CA LEU A 46 -7.34 -5.64 3.51
C LEU A 46 -6.35 -5.09 4.54
N LEU A 47 -6.85 -4.72 5.72
CA LEU A 47 -6.05 -4.26 6.86
C LEU A 47 -5.90 -5.41 7.86
N PHE A 48 -4.68 -5.85 8.09
CA PHE A 48 -4.39 -6.91 9.07
C PHE A 48 -3.74 -6.33 10.31
N ALA A 49 -4.44 -6.37 11.45
CA ALA A 49 -3.84 -6.19 12.76
C ALA A 49 -3.31 -7.55 13.24
N ASP A 50 -2.01 -7.83 13.00
CA ASP A 50 -1.40 -9.14 13.26
C ASP A 50 -0.74 -9.19 14.64
N ASN A 51 -1.32 -9.98 15.54
CA ASN A 51 -0.82 -10.18 16.91
C ASN A 51 -0.59 -8.84 17.67
N CYS A 52 -1.41 -7.83 17.42
CA CYS A 52 -1.30 -6.55 18.09
C CYS A 52 -1.67 -6.65 19.57
N SER A 53 -0.96 -5.87 20.38
CA SER A 53 -1.20 -5.66 21.81
C SER A 53 -1.60 -4.22 22.14
N ASP A 54 -1.53 -3.32 21.15
CA ASP A 54 -1.94 -1.92 21.18
C ASP A 54 -3.33 -1.72 20.53
N SER A 55 -3.72 -0.49 20.25
CA SER A 55 -4.99 -0.10 19.64
C SER A 55 -4.99 -0.13 18.11
N THR A 56 -4.04 -0.82 17.45
CA THR A 56 -3.96 -0.89 15.98
C THR A 56 -5.27 -1.36 15.34
N TYR A 57 -5.92 -2.38 15.91
CA TYR A 57 -7.17 -2.91 15.37
C TYR A 57 -8.32 -1.90 15.48
N GLU A 58 -8.45 -1.26 16.63
CA GLU A 58 -9.45 -0.23 16.91
C GLU A 58 -9.28 1.00 16.02
N GLU A 59 -8.03 1.39 15.76
CA GLU A 59 -7.70 2.47 14.82
C GLU A 59 -8.14 2.12 13.38
N CYS A 60 -7.94 0.89 12.93
CA CYS A 60 -8.46 0.44 11.64
C CYS A 60 -10.00 0.53 11.58
N LEU A 61 -10.71 0.05 12.62
CA LEU A 61 -12.17 0.14 12.70
C LEU A 61 -12.66 1.58 12.69
N SER A 62 -11.95 2.50 13.38
CA SER A 62 -12.29 3.92 13.40
C SER A 62 -12.28 4.54 12.00
N VAL A 63 -11.35 4.14 11.14
CA VAL A 63 -11.29 4.61 9.75
C VAL A 63 -12.42 4.05 8.92
N GLN A 64 -12.74 2.75 9.06
CA GLN A 64 -13.85 2.13 8.33
C GLN A 64 -15.20 2.76 8.68
N ALA A 65 -15.38 3.20 9.93
CA ALA A 65 -16.61 3.82 10.42
C ALA A 65 -16.81 5.27 9.92
N LEU A 66 -15.84 5.88 9.25
CA LEU A 66 -15.98 7.25 8.76
C LEU A 66 -16.99 7.32 7.60
N PRO A 67 -17.95 8.26 7.64
CA PRO A 67 -18.98 8.40 6.60
C PRO A 67 -18.42 8.57 5.18
N GLU A 68 -17.26 9.20 5.05
CA GLU A 68 -16.58 9.43 3.78
C GLU A 68 -16.10 8.13 3.09
N TYR A 69 -16.05 7.02 3.83
CA TYR A 69 -15.65 5.70 3.32
C TYR A 69 -16.79 4.68 3.31
N GLU A 70 -18.02 5.13 3.55
CA GLU A 70 -19.20 4.29 3.41
C GLU A 70 -19.30 3.69 2.01
N GLY A 71 -19.60 2.39 1.94
CA GLY A 71 -19.66 1.65 0.66
C GLY A 71 -18.32 1.30 0.02
N ARG A 72 -17.18 1.64 0.68
CA ARG A 72 -15.86 1.20 0.22
C ARG A 72 -15.61 -0.27 0.60
N ASN A 73 -14.91 -1.00 -0.26
CA ASN A 73 -14.54 -2.38 0.03
C ASN A 73 -13.32 -2.42 0.97
N ILE A 74 -13.60 -2.43 2.27
CA ILE A 74 -12.60 -2.45 3.36
C ILE A 74 -12.89 -3.65 4.25
N THR A 75 -11.91 -4.54 4.42
CA THR A 75 -11.96 -5.64 5.36
C THR A 75 -10.85 -5.50 6.40
N ILE A 76 -11.23 -5.55 7.68
CA ILE A 76 -10.29 -5.43 8.80
C ILE A 76 -10.22 -6.76 9.52
N ILE A 77 -9.02 -7.29 9.66
CA ILE A 77 -8.76 -8.61 10.20
C ILE A 77 -7.91 -8.49 11.48
N ASN A 78 -8.49 -8.87 12.63
CA ASN A 78 -7.72 -9.06 13.86
C ASN A 78 -7.12 -10.47 13.81
N ARG A 79 -5.88 -10.57 13.34
CA ARG A 79 -5.21 -11.84 13.13
C ARG A 79 -4.44 -12.26 14.38
N LYS A 80 -4.63 -13.52 14.80
CA LYS A 80 -3.79 -14.19 15.79
C LYS A 80 -3.18 -15.41 15.11
N GLY A 81 -1.91 -15.29 14.69
CA GLY A 81 -1.28 -16.33 13.87
C GLY A 81 0.25 -16.30 13.92
N THR A 82 0.86 -17.26 13.25
CA THR A 82 2.31 -17.38 13.11
C THR A 82 2.78 -16.84 11.75
N GLY A 83 4.10 -16.73 11.58
CA GLY A 83 4.72 -16.35 10.32
C GLY A 83 4.84 -14.84 10.07
N GLY A 84 4.39 -13.99 11.02
CA GLY A 84 4.51 -12.54 10.90
C GLY A 84 3.98 -12.01 9.56
N LYS A 85 4.67 -11.05 8.96
CA LYS A 85 4.27 -10.44 7.68
C LYS A 85 4.05 -11.47 6.55
N ALA A 86 4.89 -12.49 6.45
CA ALA A 86 4.73 -13.54 5.45
C ALA A 86 3.45 -14.37 5.69
N GLY A 87 3.13 -14.68 6.95
CA GLY A 87 1.88 -15.34 7.33
C GLY A 87 0.66 -14.51 6.96
N VAL A 88 0.68 -13.20 7.24
CA VAL A 88 -0.37 -12.26 6.83
C VAL A 88 -0.56 -12.27 5.31
N LEU A 89 0.53 -12.19 4.54
CA LEU A 89 0.44 -12.17 3.07
C LEU A 89 -0.11 -13.49 2.51
N ASN A 90 0.23 -14.63 3.09
CA ASN A 90 -0.33 -15.91 2.71
C ASN A 90 -1.85 -16.00 2.99
N ASP A 91 -2.31 -15.42 4.09
CA ASP A 91 -3.74 -15.38 4.42
C ASP A 91 -4.47 -14.35 3.52
N ALA A 92 -3.87 -13.19 3.28
CA ALA A 92 -4.40 -12.19 2.36
C ALA A 92 -4.56 -12.74 0.93
N LEU A 93 -3.61 -13.55 0.45
CA LEU A 93 -3.66 -14.17 -0.87
C LEU A 93 -4.88 -15.08 -1.06
N LYS A 94 -5.36 -15.72 0.01
CA LYS A 94 -6.56 -16.56 -0.03
C LYS A 94 -7.86 -15.76 -0.05
N MET A 95 -7.81 -14.50 0.40
CA MET A 95 -8.97 -13.61 0.52
C MET A 95 -9.07 -12.61 -0.63
N ALA A 96 -7.93 -12.31 -1.28
CA ALA A 96 -7.84 -11.29 -2.30
C ALA A 96 -8.73 -11.62 -3.52
N GLU A 97 -9.54 -10.64 -3.93
CA GLU A 97 -10.43 -10.73 -5.09
C GLU A 97 -9.94 -9.91 -6.29
N GLY A 98 -8.82 -9.19 -6.14
CA GLY A 98 -8.25 -8.34 -7.19
C GLY A 98 -7.48 -9.13 -8.24
N ASP A 99 -7.44 -8.60 -9.46
CA ASP A 99 -6.58 -9.10 -10.55
C ASP A 99 -5.09 -8.93 -10.20
N TYR A 100 -4.80 -7.97 -9.32
CA TYR A 100 -3.47 -7.66 -8.80
C TYR A 100 -3.50 -7.46 -7.30
N ILE A 101 -2.39 -7.81 -6.63
CA ILE A 101 -2.18 -7.54 -5.20
C ILE A 101 -1.12 -6.46 -5.05
N CYS A 102 -1.45 -5.43 -4.29
CA CYS A 102 -0.53 -4.36 -3.90
C CYS A 102 -0.27 -4.42 -2.41
N ILE A 103 0.99 -4.39 -1.99
CA ILE A 103 1.39 -4.48 -0.59
C ILE A 103 1.92 -3.12 -0.15
N TYR A 104 1.35 -2.57 0.95
CA TYR A 104 1.84 -1.37 1.61
C TYR A 104 2.24 -1.68 3.05
N ASP A 105 3.33 -1.10 3.54
CA ASP A 105 3.67 -1.14 4.96
C ASP A 105 2.73 -0.23 5.77
N ALA A 106 2.54 -0.55 7.06
CA ALA A 106 1.59 0.15 7.91
C ALA A 106 1.92 1.63 8.15
N ASP A 107 3.16 2.04 7.95
CA ASP A 107 3.65 3.43 8.04
C ASP A 107 3.74 4.15 6.67
N ALA A 108 3.23 3.51 5.64
CA ALA A 108 3.30 4.00 4.27
C ALA A 108 2.37 5.20 4.02
N MET A 109 2.86 6.14 3.23
CA MET A 109 2.08 7.29 2.76
C MET A 109 2.17 7.39 1.25
N PRO A 110 1.36 6.60 0.51
CA PRO A 110 1.39 6.63 -0.94
C PRO A 110 0.99 8.00 -1.51
N GLU A 111 1.65 8.41 -2.57
CA GLU A 111 1.19 9.57 -3.36
C GLU A 111 -0.13 9.23 -4.03
N LYS A 112 -1.02 10.21 -4.19
CA LYS A 112 -2.39 10.02 -4.74
C LYS A 112 -2.45 9.23 -6.05
N ASN A 113 -1.43 9.32 -6.90
CA ASN A 113 -1.36 8.62 -8.18
C ASN A 113 -0.48 7.37 -8.15
N ALA A 114 -0.01 6.92 -6.98
CA ALA A 114 0.93 5.81 -6.88
C ALA A 114 0.39 4.53 -7.52
N LEU A 115 -0.83 4.13 -7.15
CA LEU A 115 -1.47 2.93 -7.70
C LEU A 115 -1.69 3.04 -9.22
N TYR A 116 -2.14 4.20 -9.70
CA TYR A 116 -2.30 4.43 -11.14
C TYR A 116 -0.99 4.17 -11.92
N PHE A 117 0.16 4.63 -11.40
CA PHE A 117 1.44 4.41 -12.08
C PHE A 117 1.93 2.98 -12.01
N LEU A 118 1.70 2.27 -10.90
CA LEU A 118 2.04 0.85 -10.78
C LEU A 118 1.24 0.03 -11.79
N VAL A 119 -0.06 0.24 -11.86
CA VAL A 119 -0.95 -0.43 -12.82
C VAL A 119 -0.56 -0.07 -14.26
N LYS A 120 -0.32 1.22 -14.54
CA LYS A 120 0.14 1.66 -15.87
C LYS A 120 1.42 0.95 -16.31
N GLU A 121 2.33 0.71 -15.38
CA GLU A 121 3.59 0.04 -15.69
C GLU A 121 3.40 -1.44 -16.03
N VAL A 122 2.55 -2.15 -15.28
CA VAL A 122 2.25 -3.57 -15.57
C VAL A 122 1.47 -3.71 -16.88
N LEU A 123 0.50 -2.83 -17.14
CA LEU A 123 -0.33 -2.88 -18.34
C LEU A 123 0.40 -2.51 -19.64
N LYS A 124 1.67 -2.07 -19.60
CA LYS A 124 2.47 -1.90 -20.81
C LYS A 124 2.80 -3.22 -21.51
N ASP A 125 2.91 -4.29 -20.74
CA ASP A 125 3.17 -5.63 -21.26
C ASP A 125 2.66 -6.67 -20.23
N PRO A 126 1.34 -6.91 -20.16
CA PRO A 126 0.74 -7.73 -19.10
C PRO A 126 1.13 -9.22 -19.18
N GLU A 127 1.61 -9.68 -20.32
CA GLU A 127 2.08 -11.06 -20.49
C GLU A 127 3.47 -11.29 -19.90
N ARG A 128 4.30 -10.25 -19.88
CA ARG A 128 5.69 -10.33 -19.40
C ARG A 128 5.92 -9.66 -18.05
N ARG A 129 5.11 -8.64 -17.71
CA ARG A 129 5.27 -7.86 -16.48
C ARG A 129 4.34 -8.40 -15.40
N VAL A 130 4.89 -9.24 -14.56
CA VAL A 130 4.16 -9.83 -13.43
C VAL A 130 4.22 -8.98 -12.16
N ALA A 131 5.11 -7.98 -12.10
CA ALA A 131 5.27 -7.08 -10.95
C ALA A 131 5.74 -5.69 -11.35
N ALA A 132 5.36 -4.69 -10.55
CA ALA A 132 5.86 -3.32 -10.63
C ALA A 132 6.21 -2.80 -9.23
N PHE A 133 7.22 -1.94 -9.15
CA PHE A 133 7.72 -1.39 -7.90
C PHE A 133 7.67 0.14 -7.90
N GLY A 134 7.21 0.73 -6.82
CA GLY A 134 7.29 2.17 -6.57
C GLY A 134 8.64 2.57 -5.98
N ARG A 135 8.92 3.87 -5.98
CA ARG A 135 10.09 4.45 -5.32
C ARG A 135 9.68 5.10 -4.01
N ASN A 136 10.51 4.90 -2.99
CA ASN A 136 10.36 5.63 -1.75
C ASN A 136 10.90 7.05 -1.86
N LYS A 137 10.23 7.97 -1.19
CA LYS A 137 10.69 9.33 -0.97
C LYS A 137 10.68 9.64 0.52
N THR A 138 11.76 10.19 1.02
CA THR A 138 11.82 10.67 2.40
C THR A 138 10.97 11.93 2.54
N ARG A 139 9.94 11.91 3.39
CA ARG A 139 9.05 13.07 3.60
C ARG A 139 9.78 14.29 4.18
N ASN A 140 10.72 14.05 5.08
CA ASN A 140 11.46 15.07 5.83
C ASN A 140 12.89 15.32 5.31
N ALA A 141 13.16 14.97 4.06
CA ALA A 141 14.50 15.03 3.44
C ALA A 141 15.23 16.38 3.57
N LYS A 142 14.49 17.48 3.80
CA LYS A 142 15.06 18.84 3.90
C LYS A 142 15.06 19.40 5.33
N GLN A 143 14.62 18.64 6.32
CA GLN A 143 14.39 19.14 7.68
C GLN A 143 15.68 19.43 8.44
N ASN A 144 16.71 18.58 8.30
CA ASN A 144 18.01 18.74 8.91
C ASN A 144 19.11 17.98 8.15
N PHE A 145 20.36 18.06 8.61
CA PHE A 145 21.49 17.39 7.96
C PHE A 145 21.32 15.86 7.95
N LEU A 146 20.89 15.26 9.05
CA LEU A 146 20.69 13.80 9.16
C LEU A 146 19.64 13.30 8.17
N THR A 147 18.51 13.98 8.07
CA THR A 147 17.45 13.59 7.12
C THR A 147 17.87 13.74 5.66
N ARG A 148 18.79 14.67 5.36
CA ARG A 148 19.42 14.78 4.02
C ARG A 148 20.30 13.58 3.71
N CYS A 149 21.11 13.14 4.69
CA CYS A 149 21.97 11.96 4.54
C CYS A 149 21.13 10.70 4.33
N ILE A 150 20.11 10.48 5.14
CA ILE A 150 19.16 9.34 5.00
C ILE A 150 18.49 9.37 3.62
N ASN A 151 18.03 10.53 3.17
CA ASN A 151 17.42 10.63 1.84
C ASN A 151 18.40 10.29 0.72
N GLN A 152 19.65 10.71 0.83
CA GLN A 152 20.68 10.35 -0.15
C GLN A 152 20.95 8.85 -0.17
N GLU A 153 21.05 8.23 0.99
CA GLU A 153 21.22 6.79 1.12
C GLU A 153 20.07 6.03 0.47
N ILE A 154 18.81 6.39 0.75
CA ILE A 154 17.63 5.78 0.12
C ILE A 154 17.67 5.93 -1.41
N VAL A 155 17.98 7.13 -1.91
CA VAL A 155 18.06 7.38 -3.36
C VAL A 155 19.16 6.56 -4.03
N VAL A 156 20.32 6.45 -3.40
CA VAL A 156 21.45 5.65 -3.91
C VAL A 156 21.10 4.17 -3.88
N THR A 157 20.61 3.67 -2.75
CA THR A 157 20.21 2.25 -2.61
C THR A 157 19.16 1.86 -3.64
N GLN A 158 18.14 2.67 -3.86
CA GLN A 158 17.11 2.38 -4.87
C GLN A 158 17.66 2.42 -6.31
N ARG A 159 18.67 3.24 -6.59
CA ARG A 159 19.32 3.28 -7.92
C ARG A 159 20.21 2.07 -8.17
N VAL A 160 20.95 1.65 -7.16
CA VAL A 160 21.93 0.56 -7.28
C VAL A 160 21.25 -0.81 -7.23
N HIS A 161 20.28 -1.01 -6.35
CA HIS A 161 19.67 -2.32 -6.11
C HIS A 161 18.29 -2.49 -6.75
N HIS A 162 17.74 -1.49 -7.43
CA HIS A 162 16.36 -1.47 -7.94
C HIS A 162 15.32 -1.90 -6.88
N VAL A 163 15.60 -1.60 -5.61
CA VAL A 163 14.73 -1.94 -4.48
C VAL A 163 13.61 -0.92 -4.38
N GLY A 164 12.37 -1.36 -4.59
CA GLY A 164 11.16 -0.60 -4.29
C GLY A 164 10.48 -1.17 -3.06
N MET A 165 9.80 -0.33 -2.26
CA MET A 165 9.01 -0.79 -1.10
C MET A 165 7.55 -1.11 -1.45
N TRP A 166 7.10 -0.74 -2.63
CA TRP A 166 5.73 -0.96 -3.08
C TRP A 166 5.73 -1.98 -4.21
N HIS A 167 5.00 -3.03 -4.01
CA HIS A 167 4.96 -4.13 -4.96
C HIS A 167 3.53 -4.34 -5.44
N LEU A 168 3.33 -4.35 -6.75
CA LEU A 168 2.13 -4.80 -7.40
C LEU A 168 2.43 -6.16 -8.05
N PHE A 169 1.65 -7.17 -7.74
CA PHE A 169 1.77 -8.53 -8.28
C PHE A 169 0.47 -8.91 -9.00
N LYS A 170 0.62 -9.67 -10.08
CA LYS A 170 -0.48 -10.30 -10.82
C LYS A 170 -0.96 -11.55 -10.09
#